data_c6f69bb622ad806b8d0abcfb614caa90
#
_entry.id   c6f69bb622ad806b8d0abcfb614caa90
#
_cell.length_a   1.000
_cell.length_b   1.000
_cell.length_c   1.000
_cell.angle_alpha   90.00
_cell.angle_beta   90.00
_cell.angle_gamma   90.00
#
_symmetry.space_group_name_H-M   'P 1'
#
loop_
_entity.id
_entity.type
_entity.pdbx_description
1 polymer ?
#
loop_
_entity_poly.entity_id
_entity_poly.type
_entity_poly.pdbx_seq_one_letter_code
_entity_poly.pdbx_strand_id
1 'polypeptide(L)'
;MKRIEKYLLLLIVIAISLFTLLVITNKTRYLDYKIFVMIHNIIKYNDINMVKLISDLSVILGILLSSLMALYFSKKMFLKNIINIIFAYVLNFCIKICFCIPRPSWKLTSAVGYSYPSAHTMLALVVYGNIIYLTNTFIKQRVIRIIICMLSVFMIILTGLSRIYLGVHYASDVIGAYIIALIYLLGINYFYETSNNSRKIMKNNVK
;
A
#
# COMPACT_ATOMS: atom_id res chain seq x y z
N MET A 1 3.33 -23.81 -9.13
CA MET A 1 4.07 -23.26 -7.96
C MET A 1 5.00 -24.34 -7.44
N LYS A 2 6.31 -24.09 -7.41
CA LYS A 2 7.30 -25.04 -6.87
C LYS A 2 7.03 -25.25 -5.37
N ARG A 3 7.38 -26.43 -4.83
CA ARG A 3 7.13 -26.79 -3.42
C ARG A 3 7.66 -25.74 -2.44
N ILE A 4 8.83 -25.17 -2.73
CA ILE A 4 9.47 -24.09 -1.95
C ILE A 4 8.62 -22.81 -1.91
N GLU A 5 7.99 -22.41 -3.02
CA GLU A 5 7.14 -21.21 -3.09
C GLU A 5 5.89 -21.32 -2.21
N LYS A 6 5.33 -22.55 -2.07
CA LYS A 6 4.20 -22.80 -1.16
C LYS A 6 4.59 -22.63 0.30
N TYR A 7 5.76 -23.16 0.70
CA TYR A 7 6.24 -23.00 2.08
C TYR A 7 6.58 -21.54 2.40
N LEU A 8 7.19 -20.81 1.46
CA LEU A 8 7.47 -19.39 1.62
C LEU A 8 6.19 -18.57 1.80
N LEU A 9 5.17 -18.83 0.97
CA LEU A 9 3.87 -18.18 1.11
C LEU A 9 3.23 -18.49 2.47
N LEU A 10 3.27 -19.74 2.92
CA LEU A 10 2.75 -20.13 4.24
C LEU A 10 3.45 -19.39 5.37
N LEU A 11 4.79 -19.31 5.33
CA LEU A 11 5.58 -18.59 6.33
C LEU A 11 5.22 -17.09 6.36
N ILE A 12 5.04 -16.47 5.20
CA ILE A 12 4.61 -15.08 5.09
C ILE A 12 3.21 -14.89 5.71
N VAL A 13 2.26 -15.77 5.42
CA VAL A 13 0.92 -15.70 6.02
C VAL A 13 0.97 -15.86 7.54
N ILE A 14 1.76 -16.79 8.05
CA ILE A 14 1.94 -16.99 9.50
C ILE A 14 2.55 -15.73 10.14
N ALA A 15 3.62 -15.18 9.56
CA ALA A 15 4.28 -14.00 10.08
C ALA A 15 3.33 -12.78 10.15
N ILE A 16 2.48 -12.60 9.14
CA ILE A 16 1.48 -11.52 9.12
C ILE A 16 0.39 -11.75 10.17
N SER A 17 -0.09 -12.99 10.28
CA SER A 17 -1.09 -13.33 11.29
C SER A 17 -0.57 -13.07 12.70
N LEU A 18 0.67 -13.45 12.98
CA LEU A 18 1.35 -13.17 14.25
C LEU A 18 1.53 -11.66 14.48
N PHE A 19 1.98 -10.91 13.47
CA PHE A 19 2.12 -9.46 13.57
C PHE A 19 0.77 -8.79 13.86
N THR A 20 -0.29 -9.17 13.13
CA THR A 20 -1.64 -8.65 13.35
C THR A 20 -2.14 -8.98 14.76
N LEU A 21 -1.86 -10.17 15.26
CA LEU A 21 -2.19 -10.56 16.64
C LEU A 21 -1.49 -9.66 17.67
N LEU A 22 -0.20 -9.32 17.46
CA LEU A 22 0.52 -8.38 18.33
C LEU A 22 -0.12 -6.99 18.33
N VAL A 23 -0.61 -6.52 17.17
CA VAL A 23 -1.29 -5.23 17.04
C VAL A 23 -2.64 -5.26 17.76
N ILE A 24 -3.45 -6.31 17.58
CA ILE A 24 -4.78 -6.46 18.22
C ILE A 24 -4.63 -6.57 19.75
N THR A 25 -3.63 -7.31 20.22
CA THR A 25 -3.37 -7.47 21.65
C THR A 25 -2.66 -6.28 22.30
N ASN A 26 -2.49 -5.17 21.58
CA ASN A 26 -1.84 -3.93 22.03
C ASN A 26 -0.35 -4.08 22.45
N LYS A 27 0.30 -5.19 22.14
CA LYS A 27 1.71 -5.44 22.48
C LYS A 27 2.70 -4.54 21.74
N THR A 28 2.26 -3.89 20.65
CA THR A 28 3.08 -2.94 19.88
C THR A 28 3.02 -1.51 20.43
N ARG A 29 2.08 -1.16 21.31
CA ARG A 29 1.77 0.23 21.71
C ARG A 29 2.96 1.01 22.28
N TYR A 30 3.80 0.36 23.07
CA TYR A 30 5.00 0.99 23.62
C TYR A 30 6.00 1.38 22.52
N LEU A 31 6.23 0.49 21.56
CA LEU A 31 7.08 0.78 20.40
C LEU A 31 6.48 1.83 19.47
N ASP A 32 5.17 1.75 19.26
CA ASP A 32 4.43 2.73 18.44
C ASP A 32 4.59 4.16 18.99
N TYR A 33 4.47 4.33 20.33
CA TYR A 33 4.66 5.61 20.98
C TYR A 33 6.12 6.09 20.90
N LYS A 34 7.09 5.21 21.11
CA LYS A 34 8.52 5.57 20.96
C LYS A 34 8.84 6.04 19.55
N ILE A 35 8.32 5.37 18.53
CA ILE A 35 8.52 5.75 17.12
C ILE A 35 7.87 7.11 16.85
N PHE A 36 6.66 7.37 17.37
CA PHE A 36 6.00 8.67 17.26
C PHE A 36 6.87 9.80 17.85
N VAL A 37 7.35 9.63 19.10
CA VAL A 37 8.21 10.62 19.76
C VAL A 37 9.54 10.80 19.01
N MET A 38 10.15 9.73 18.55
CA MET A 38 11.39 9.79 17.77
C MET A 38 11.24 10.60 16.49
N ILE A 39 10.14 10.39 15.74
CA ILE A 39 9.86 11.14 14.52
C ILE A 39 9.68 12.62 14.81
N HIS A 40 8.98 13.00 15.90
CA HIS A 40 8.79 14.40 16.29
C HIS A 40 10.08 15.06 16.76
N ASN A 41 10.99 14.32 17.39
CA ASN A 41 12.30 14.84 17.79
C ASN A 41 13.21 15.09 16.58
N ILE A 42 13.08 14.31 15.52
CA ILE A 42 13.86 14.47 14.28
C ILE A 42 13.24 15.56 13.40
N ILE A 43 11.92 15.52 13.21
CA ILE A 43 11.19 16.42 12.32
C ILE A 43 10.55 17.51 13.19
N LYS A 44 11.27 18.59 13.44
CA LYS A 44 10.80 19.75 14.22
C LYS A 44 9.88 20.66 13.39
N TYR A 45 9.00 20.10 12.58
CA TYR A 45 8.08 20.84 11.73
C TYR A 45 6.73 20.97 12.44
N ASN A 46 6.22 22.20 12.58
CA ASN A 46 5.04 22.46 13.41
C ASN A 46 3.72 22.64 12.61
N ASP A 47 3.78 22.69 11.27
CA ASP A 47 2.57 22.88 10.48
C ASP A 47 1.87 21.54 10.18
N ILE A 48 1.01 21.14 11.10
CA ILE A 48 0.20 19.93 11.02
C ILE A 48 -0.71 19.94 9.78
N ASN A 49 -1.25 21.10 9.40
CA ASN A 49 -2.16 21.21 8.27
C ASN A 49 -1.45 20.94 6.95
N MET A 50 -0.22 21.43 6.78
CA MET A 50 0.60 21.17 5.61
C MET A 50 0.98 19.67 5.51
N VAL A 51 1.37 19.05 6.61
CA VAL A 51 1.67 17.60 6.60
C VAL A 51 0.43 16.79 6.23
N LYS A 52 -0.75 17.16 6.76
CA LYS A 52 -2.02 16.53 6.39
C LYS A 52 -2.31 16.72 4.91
N LEU A 53 -2.20 17.94 4.39
CA LEU A 53 -2.42 18.25 2.98
C LEU A 53 -1.48 17.44 2.06
N ILE A 54 -0.19 17.40 2.36
CA ILE A 54 0.79 16.59 1.61
C ILE A 54 0.42 15.11 1.61
N SER A 55 0.03 14.59 2.77
CA SER A 55 -0.41 13.19 2.91
C SER A 55 -1.65 12.86 2.09
N ASP A 56 -2.66 13.72 2.12
CA ASP A 56 -3.91 13.52 1.39
C ASP A 56 -3.68 13.67 -0.13
N LEU A 57 -2.95 14.72 -0.54
CA LEU A 57 -2.58 14.94 -1.94
C LEU A 57 -1.71 13.83 -2.51
N SER A 58 -0.82 13.23 -1.73
CA SER A 58 0.04 12.12 -2.20
C SER A 58 -0.79 10.94 -2.73
N VAL A 59 -1.85 10.56 -2.04
CA VAL A 59 -2.74 9.47 -2.47
C VAL A 59 -3.56 9.88 -3.69
N ILE A 60 -4.14 11.09 -3.69
CA ILE A 60 -4.94 11.61 -4.80
C ILE A 60 -4.10 11.67 -6.08
N LEU A 61 -2.89 12.26 -6.00
CA LEU A 61 -1.96 12.32 -7.13
C LEU A 61 -1.54 10.92 -7.60
N GLY A 62 -1.29 10.00 -6.68
CA GLY A 62 -0.99 8.61 -7.01
C GLY A 62 -2.12 7.94 -7.79
N ILE A 63 -3.39 8.13 -7.38
CA ILE A 63 -4.56 7.60 -8.10
C ILE A 63 -4.64 8.21 -9.50
N LEU A 64 -4.50 9.52 -9.63
CA LEU A 64 -4.56 10.22 -10.90
C LEU A 64 -3.44 9.78 -11.84
N LEU A 65 -2.19 9.82 -11.38
CA LEU A 65 -1.01 9.47 -12.19
C LEU A 65 -1.02 8.00 -12.62
N SER A 66 -1.33 7.06 -11.71
CA SER A 66 -1.42 5.64 -12.06
C SER A 66 -2.54 5.37 -13.08
N SER A 67 -3.67 6.07 -12.95
CA SER A 67 -4.82 5.91 -13.84
C SER A 67 -4.56 6.52 -15.22
N LEU A 68 -3.99 7.73 -15.29
CA LEU A 68 -3.60 8.37 -16.55
C LEU A 68 -2.54 7.56 -17.28
N MET A 69 -1.52 7.08 -16.56
CA MET A 69 -0.47 6.24 -17.13
C MET A 69 -1.04 4.92 -17.67
N ALA A 70 -1.93 4.26 -16.93
CA ALA A 70 -2.59 3.04 -17.38
C ALA A 70 -3.48 3.29 -18.61
N LEU A 71 -4.19 4.42 -18.65
CA LEU A 71 -5.04 4.82 -19.78
C LEU A 71 -4.21 5.10 -21.04
N TYR A 72 -3.06 5.75 -20.90
CA TYR A 72 -2.11 6.01 -21.98
C TYR A 72 -1.69 4.72 -22.69
N PHE A 73 -1.44 3.64 -21.95
CA PHE A 73 -1.06 2.36 -22.55
C PHE A 73 -2.25 1.57 -23.09
N SER A 74 -3.37 1.50 -22.38
CA SER A 74 -4.60 0.91 -22.91
C SER A 74 -5.81 1.10 -21.97
N LYS A 75 -7.03 1.20 -22.58
CA LYS A 75 -8.30 1.20 -21.83
C LYS A 75 -8.45 -0.03 -20.91
N LYS A 76 -7.93 -1.19 -21.32
CA LYS A 76 -7.97 -2.40 -20.51
C LYS A 76 -7.08 -2.30 -19.26
N MET A 77 -5.91 -1.65 -19.36
CA MET A 77 -5.03 -1.40 -18.21
C MET A 77 -5.64 -0.37 -17.27
N PHE A 78 -6.27 0.67 -17.80
CA PHE A 78 -7.00 1.64 -17.01
C PHE A 78 -8.08 0.97 -16.17
N LEU A 79 -8.95 0.16 -16.77
CA LEU A 79 -10.00 -0.57 -16.04
C LEU A 79 -9.42 -1.49 -14.96
N LYS A 80 -8.34 -2.20 -15.28
CA LYS A 80 -7.65 -3.04 -14.28
C LYS A 80 -7.09 -2.22 -13.12
N ASN A 81 -6.50 -1.06 -13.40
CA ASN A 81 -5.95 -0.17 -12.37
C ASN A 81 -7.06 0.34 -11.45
N ILE A 82 -8.18 0.80 -11.99
CA ILE A 82 -9.34 1.27 -11.21
C ILE A 82 -9.91 0.14 -10.34
N ILE A 83 -10.15 -1.02 -10.91
CA ILE A 83 -10.64 -2.20 -10.17
C ILE A 83 -9.67 -2.53 -9.03
N ASN A 84 -8.37 -2.52 -9.31
CA ASN A 84 -7.33 -2.81 -8.31
C ASN A 84 -7.37 -1.82 -7.14
N ILE A 85 -7.51 -0.53 -7.41
CA ILE A 85 -7.62 0.52 -6.38
C ILE A 85 -8.89 0.33 -5.54
N ILE A 86 -10.04 0.09 -6.19
CA ILE A 86 -11.31 -0.15 -5.50
C ILE A 86 -11.22 -1.38 -4.58
N PHE A 87 -10.70 -2.49 -5.08
CA PHE A 87 -10.54 -3.71 -4.27
C PHE A 87 -9.60 -3.49 -3.08
N ALA A 88 -8.49 -2.76 -3.26
CA ALA A 88 -7.60 -2.42 -2.17
C ALA A 88 -8.29 -1.57 -1.09
N TYR A 89 -9.12 -0.61 -1.50
CA TYR A 89 -9.90 0.21 -0.58
C TYR A 89 -10.95 -0.62 0.18
N VAL A 90 -11.69 -1.47 -0.51
CA VAL A 90 -12.68 -2.37 0.10
C VAL A 90 -12.01 -3.35 1.07
N LEU A 91 -10.88 -3.94 0.68
CA LEU A 91 -10.10 -4.83 1.55
C LEU A 91 -9.66 -4.11 2.83
N ASN A 92 -9.13 -2.88 2.71
CA ASN A 92 -8.76 -2.07 3.87
C ASN A 92 -9.95 -1.82 4.79
N PHE A 93 -11.10 -1.46 4.22
CA PHE A 93 -12.33 -1.20 4.97
C PHE A 93 -12.83 -2.45 5.69
N CYS A 94 -12.86 -3.61 5.05
CA CYS A 94 -13.24 -4.88 5.67
C CYS A 94 -12.33 -5.22 6.86
N ILE A 95 -11.02 -5.08 6.69
CA ILE A 95 -10.05 -5.36 7.77
C ILE A 95 -10.28 -4.41 8.95
N LYS A 96 -10.54 -3.11 8.69
CA LYS A 96 -10.84 -2.13 9.74
C LYS A 96 -12.06 -2.51 10.59
N ILE A 97 -13.14 -2.95 9.93
CA ILE A 97 -14.35 -3.39 10.62
C ILE A 97 -14.13 -4.69 11.40
N CYS A 98 -13.35 -5.62 10.84
CA CYS A 98 -13.05 -6.88 11.52
C CYS A 98 -12.28 -6.69 12.84
N PHE A 99 -11.34 -5.74 12.88
CA PHE A 99 -10.46 -5.59 14.05
C PHE A 99 -10.83 -4.44 14.98
N CYS A 100 -11.58 -3.45 14.53
CA CYS A 100 -12.10 -2.33 15.32
C CYS A 100 -11.07 -1.62 16.22
N ILE A 101 -9.79 -1.52 15.79
CA ILE A 101 -8.71 -0.96 16.61
C ILE A 101 -8.88 0.56 16.74
N PRO A 102 -8.92 1.11 17.97
CA PRO A 102 -9.05 2.55 18.18
C PRO A 102 -7.79 3.29 17.73
N ARG A 103 -7.95 4.57 17.38
CA ARG A 103 -6.82 5.42 16.99
C ARG A 103 -5.99 5.86 18.19
N PRO A 104 -4.71 6.28 17.97
CA PRO A 104 -3.88 6.82 19.04
C PRO A 104 -4.56 7.99 19.77
N SER A 105 -4.38 8.06 21.10
CA SER A 105 -4.86 9.18 21.91
C SER A 105 -4.07 10.47 21.66
N TRP A 106 -2.82 10.36 21.18
CA TRP A 106 -1.91 11.48 20.88
C TRP A 106 -2.05 12.03 19.46
N LYS A 107 -3.15 11.75 18.78
CA LYS A 107 -3.40 12.28 17.42
C LYS A 107 -3.44 13.82 17.41
N LEU A 108 -2.74 14.41 16.46
CA LEU A 108 -2.60 15.86 16.30
C LEU A 108 -3.67 16.47 15.40
N THR A 109 -4.45 15.65 14.70
CA THR A 109 -5.54 16.09 13.81
C THR A 109 -6.73 15.15 13.91
N SER A 110 -7.91 15.63 13.47
CA SER A 110 -9.11 14.80 13.45
C SER A 110 -8.99 13.65 12.44
N ALA A 111 -9.38 12.47 12.85
CA ALA A 111 -9.48 11.30 11.99
C ALA A 111 -10.63 10.40 12.47
N VAL A 112 -11.45 9.94 11.54
CA VAL A 112 -12.66 9.15 11.81
C VAL A 112 -12.39 7.65 11.56
N GLY A 113 -13.14 6.80 12.26
CA GLY A 113 -13.10 5.35 12.09
C GLY A 113 -11.88 4.68 12.73
N TYR A 114 -11.73 3.39 12.48
CA TYR A 114 -10.71 2.53 13.09
C TYR A 114 -9.29 2.80 12.54
N SER A 115 -8.28 2.41 13.34
CA SER A 115 -6.88 2.70 13.03
C SER A 115 -6.26 1.69 12.05
N TYR A 116 -6.36 0.41 12.34
CA TYR A 116 -5.64 -0.65 11.60
C TYR A 116 -6.45 -1.23 10.43
N PRO A 117 -5.83 -1.45 9.29
CA PRO A 117 -4.56 -0.89 8.81
C PRO A 117 -4.72 0.53 8.27
N SER A 118 -3.60 1.27 8.09
CA SER A 118 -3.63 2.64 7.55
C SER A 118 -4.08 2.67 6.09
N ALA A 119 -5.22 3.31 5.80
CA ALA A 119 -5.78 3.37 4.44
C ALA A 119 -4.91 4.19 3.49
N HIS A 120 -4.39 5.37 3.91
CA HIS A 120 -3.50 6.18 3.09
C HIS A 120 -2.23 5.42 2.71
N THR A 121 -1.63 4.73 3.67
CA THR A 121 -0.42 3.92 3.46
C THR A 121 -0.69 2.76 2.49
N MET A 122 -1.78 2.05 2.69
CA MET A 122 -2.16 0.93 1.82
C MET A 122 -2.42 1.39 0.39
N LEU A 123 -3.22 2.45 0.21
CA LEU A 123 -3.51 3.01 -1.11
C LEU A 123 -2.27 3.59 -1.78
N ALA A 124 -1.40 4.30 -1.04
CA ALA A 124 -0.14 4.82 -1.58
C ALA A 124 0.70 3.69 -2.16
N LEU A 125 0.89 2.58 -1.44
CA LEU A 125 1.66 1.45 -1.95
C LEU A 125 1.00 0.82 -3.18
N VAL A 126 -0.32 0.73 -3.23
CA VAL A 126 -1.04 0.18 -4.39
C VAL A 126 -0.88 1.08 -5.62
N VAL A 127 -1.13 2.39 -5.49
CA VAL A 127 -1.10 3.29 -6.65
C VAL A 127 0.31 3.53 -7.17
N TYR A 128 1.28 3.78 -6.29
CA TYR A 128 2.68 3.94 -6.67
C TYR A 128 3.34 2.62 -7.08
N GLY A 129 2.93 1.50 -6.49
CA GLY A 129 3.31 0.15 -6.94
C GLY A 129 2.82 -0.15 -8.36
N ASN A 130 1.60 0.28 -8.71
CA ASN A 130 1.09 0.19 -10.08
C ASN A 130 1.89 1.09 -11.04
N ILE A 131 2.30 2.32 -10.63
CA ILE A 131 3.18 3.18 -11.42
C ILE A 131 4.52 2.47 -11.67
N ILE A 132 5.14 1.89 -10.63
CA ILE A 132 6.38 1.13 -10.76
C ILE A 132 6.22 -0.04 -11.75
N TYR A 133 5.13 -0.80 -11.65
CA TYR A 133 4.83 -1.91 -12.55
C TYR A 133 4.71 -1.44 -14.00
N LEU A 134 3.89 -0.41 -14.27
CA LEU A 134 3.70 0.14 -15.61
C LEU A 134 5.01 0.71 -16.18
N THR A 135 5.77 1.43 -15.34
CA THR A 135 7.07 1.99 -15.71
C THR A 135 8.06 0.90 -16.13
N ASN A 136 8.19 -0.17 -15.35
CA ASN A 136 9.10 -1.28 -15.67
C ASN A 136 8.66 -2.07 -16.92
N THR A 137 7.35 -2.13 -17.17
CA THR A 137 6.80 -2.89 -18.31
C THR A 137 6.91 -2.13 -19.62
N PHE A 138 6.71 -0.80 -19.63
CA PHE A 138 6.52 -0.03 -20.86
C PHE A 138 7.60 1.02 -21.14
N ILE A 139 8.31 1.52 -20.12
CA ILE A 139 9.33 2.55 -20.32
C ILE A 139 10.68 1.90 -20.61
N LYS A 140 11.15 2.07 -21.85
CA LYS A 140 12.43 1.50 -22.31
C LYS A 140 13.64 2.28 -21.79
N GLN A 141 13.53 3.60 -21.66
CA GLN A 141 14.64 4.47 -21.26
C GLN A 141 15.00 4.27 -19.80
N ARG A 142 16.18 3.72 -19.54
CA ARG A 142 16.64 3.30 -18.20
C ARG A 142 16.64 4.43 -17.17
N VAL A 143 17.11 5.62 -17.55
CA VAL A 143 17.22 6.77 -16.63
C VAL A 143 15.84 7.22 -16.17
N ILE A 144 14.89 7.43 -17.09
CA ILE A 144 13.50 7.81 -16.76
C ILE A 144 12.84 6.77 -15.87
N ARG A 145 13.04 5.48 -16.19
CA ARG A 145 12.50 4.39 -15.38
C ARG A 145 12.99 4.42 -13.94
N ILE A 146 14.31 4.62 -13.74
CA ILE A 146 14.90 4.71 -12.40
C ILE A 146 14.31 5.91 -11.64
N ILE A 147 14.25 7.09 -12.27
CA ILE A 147 13.72 8.30 -11.63
C ILE A 147 12.26 8.10 -11.18
N ILE A 148 11.39 7.58 -12.05
CA ILE A 148 9.98 7.35 -11.71
C ILE A 148 9.86 6.33 -10.57
N CYS A 149 10.63 5.24 -10.60
CA CYS A 149 10.62 4.23 -9.53
C CYS A 149 11.08 4.83 -8.20
N MET A 150 12.17 5.61 -8.18
CA MET A 150 12.68 6.27 -6.97
C MET A 150 11.66 7.25 -6.39
N LEU A 151 11.05 8.10 -7.23
CA LEU A 151 10.00 9.02 -6.80
C LEU A 151 8.78 8.27 -6.25
N SER A 152 8.37 7.18 -6.88
CA SER A 152 7.27 6.34 -6.40
C SER A 152 7.54 5.74 -5.02
N VAL A 153 8.74 5.18 -4.81
CA VAL A 153 9.16 4.64 -3.51
C VAL A 153 9.22 5.76 -2.46
N PHE A 154 9.76 6.92 -2.81
CA PHE A 154 9.78 8.09 -1.92
C PHE A 154 8.37 8.49 -1.48
N MET A 155 7.40 8.57 -2.40
CA MET A 155 6.00 8.90 -2.09
C MET A 155 5.33 7.86 -1.20
N ILE A 156 5.61 6.58 -1.39
CA ILE A 156 5.13 5.50 -0.51
C ILE A 156 5.61 5.73 0.93
N ILE A 157 6.93 5.93 1.10
CA ILE A 157 7.53 6.12 2.42
C ILE A 157 7.02 7.43 3.06
N LEU A 158 7.00 8.53 2.31
CA LEU A 158 6.54 9.83 2.78
C LEU A 158 5.09 9.76 3.29
N THR A 159 4.19 9.09 2.54
CA THR A 159 2.79 8.91 2.95
C THR A 159 2.70 8.14 4.26
N GLY A 160 3.43 7.03 4.43
CA GLY A 160 3.40 6.26 5.68
C GLY A 160 3.94 7.04 6.86
N LEU A 161 5.08 7.71 6.71
CA LEU A 161 5.68 8.53 7.76
C LEU A 161 4.77 9.69 8.17
N SER A 162 4.10 10.34 7.22
CA SER A 162 3.15 11.42 7.53
C SER A 162 1.99 10.96 8.42
N ARG A 163 1.51 9.72 8.27
CA ARG A 163 0.43 9.19 9.13
C ARG A 163 0.88 8.95 10.56
N ILE A 164 2.14 8.52 10.75
CA ILE A 164 2.74 8.38 12.09
C ILE A 164 2.98 9.77 12.68
N TYR A 165 3.54 10.71 11.89
CA TYR A 165 3.80 12.09 12.32
C TYR A 165 2.52 12.79 12.78
N LEU A 166 1.43 12.69 12.04
CA LEU A 166 0.12 13.23 12.42
C LEU A 166 -0.50 12.54 13.65
N GLY A 167 0.10 11.46 14.14
CA GLY A 167 -0.40 10.67 15.26
C GLY A 167 -1.74 9.98 15.00
N VAL A 168 -2.26 10.01 13.76
CA VAL A 168 -3.56 9.42 13.41
C VAL A 168 -3.53 7.91 13.24
N HIS A 169 -2.33 7.33 13.11
CA HIS A 169 -2.05 5.92 13.03
C HIS A 169 -0.85 5.54 13.89
N TYR A 170 -0.88 4.33 14.42
CA TYR A 170 0.27 3.71 15.04
C TYR A 170 1.31 3.34 13.97
N ALA A 171 2.59 3.26 14.32
CA ALA A 171 3.62 2.78 13.40
C ALA A 171 3.32 1.35 12.92
N SER A 172 2.79 0.51 13.80
CA SER A 172 2.33 -0.84 13.50
C SER A 172 1.17 -0.86 12.47
N ASP A 173 0.26 0.14 12.46
CA ASP A 173 -0.78 0.25 11.43
C ASP A 173 -0.19 0.50 10.04
N VAL A 174 0.87 1.32 9.99
CA VAL A 174 1.58 1.66 8.75
C VAL A 174 2.35 0.46 8.22
N ILE A 175 3.09 -0.23 9.08
CA ILE A 175 3.83 -1.46 8.73
C ILE A 175 2.86 -2.54 8.24
N GLY A 176 1.77 -2.79 8.99
CA GLY A 176 0.73 -3.74 8.60
C GLY A 176 0.10 -3.40 7.25
N ALA A 177 -0.17 -2.11 6.99
CA ALA A 177 -0.70 -1.65 5.72
C ALA A 177 0.25 -1.91 4.55
N TYR A 178 1.57 -1.69 4.72
CA TYR A 178 2.57 -2.01 3.70
C TYR A 178 2.62 -3.50 3.40
N ILE A 179 2.63 -4.35 4.42
CA ILE A 179 2.69 -5.80 4.26
C ILE A 179 1.44 -6.31 3.54
N ILE A 180 0.25 -5.89 3.99
CA ILE A 180 -1.03 -6.29 3.37
C ILE A 180 -1.09 -5.83 1.91
N ALA A 181 -0.73 -4.56 1.61
CA ALA A 181 -0.74 -4.02 0.27
C ALA A 181 0.26 -4.72 -0.66
N LEU A 182 1.46 -5.08 -0.17
CA LEU A 182 2.46 -5.81 -0.95
C LEU A 182 1.95 -7.20 -1.34
N ILE A 183 1.37 -7.95 -0.39
CA ILE A 183 0.79 -9.27 -0.68
C ILE A 183 -0.37 -9.17 -1.65
N TYR A 184 -1.23 -8.17 -1.44
CA TYR A 184 -2.33 -7.89 -2.34
C TYR A 184 -1.83 -7.65 -3.78
N LEU A 185 -0.81 -6.81 -3.99
CA LEU A 185 -0.23 -6.54 -5.30
C LEU A 185 0.42 -7.77 -5.92
N LEU A 186 1.17 -8.55 -5.15
CA LEU A 186 1.79 -9.79 -5.62
C LEU A 186 0.73 -10.81 -6.03
N GLY A 187 -0.33 -10.97 -5.23
CA GLY A 187 -1.44 -11.88 -5.52
C GLY A 187 -2.21 -11.50 -6.79
N ILE A 188 -2.51 -10.21 -6.95
CA ILE A 188 -3.23 -9.71 -8.15
C ILE A 188 -2.40 -9.86 -9.42
N ASN A 189 -1.10 -9.55 -9.37
CA ASN A 189 -0.21 -9.71 -10.52
C ASN A 189 -0.09 -11.18 -10.93
N TYR A 190 0.09 -12.07 -9.97
CA TYR A 190 0.11 -13.52 -10.22
C TYR A 190 -1.19 -14.01 -10.88
N PHE A 191 -2.34 -13.56 -10.40
CA PHE A 191 -3.65 -13.91 -10.97
C PHE A 191 -3.79 -13.44 -12.43
N TYR A 192 -3.34 -12.22 -12.75
CA TYR A 192 -3.38 -11.70 -14.12
C TYR A 192 -2.45 -12.44 -15.07
N GLU A 193 -1.25 -12.82 -14.64
CA GLU A 193 -0.32 -13.58 -15.45
C GLU A 193 -0.86 -14.98 -15.77
N THR A 194 -1.38 -15.67 -14.77
CA THR A 194 -1.96 -17.01 -14.92
C THR A 194 -3.16 -16.99 -15.87
N SER A 195 -4.07 -16.03 -15.73
CA SER A 195 -5.24 -15.84 -16.60
C SER A 195 -4.85 -15.55 -18.06
N ASN A 196 -3.80 -14.76 -18.29
CA ASN A 196 -3.32 -14.47 -19.65
C ASN A 196 -2.66 -15.68 -20.31
N ASN A 197 -1.89 -16.47 -19.56
CA ASN A 197 -1.27 -17.71 -20.06
C ASN A 197 -2.32 -18.78 -20.41
N SER A 198 -3.33 -18.96 -19.58
CA SER A 198 -4.44 -19.90 -19.86
C SER A 198 -5.20 -19.51 -21.13
N ARG A 199 -5.43 -18.21 -21.38
CA ARG A 199 -6.09 -17.74 -22.63
C ARG A 199 -5.21 -17.94 -23.87
N LYS A 200 -3.88 -17.84 -23.77
CA LYS A 200 -2.96 -18.12 -24.88
C LYS A 200 -2.96 -19.60 -25.23
N ILE A 201 -2.95 -20.49 -24.23
CA ILE A 201 -3.00 -21.95 -24.44
C ILE A 201 -4.31 -22.35 -25.12
N MET A 202 -5.47 -21.85 -24.64
CA MET A 202 -6.78 -22.13 -25.27
C MET A 202 -6.83 -21.66 -26.72
N LYS A 203 -6.28 -20.47 -27.05
CA LYS A 203 -6.25 -19.99 -28.45
C LYS A 203 -5.35 -20.79 -29.38
N ASN A 204 -4.30 -21.43 -28.85
CA ASN A 204 -3.40 -22.26 -29.65
C ASN A 204 -3.96 -23.67 -29.88
N ASN A 205 -4.83 -24.16 -28.99
CA ASN A 205 -5.47 -25.49 -29.11
C ASN A 205 -6.75 -25.49 -29.96
N VAL A 206 -7.24 -24.32 -30.40
CA VAL A 206 -8.44 -24.15 -31.27
C VAL A 206 -8.04 -23.86 -32.72
N LYS A 207 -6.75 -23.83 -33.03
CA LYS A 207 -6.20 -23.81 -34.39
C LYS A 207 -5.70 -25.21 -34.78
#